data_4e4937e1ca9b0ae0764e49d2af09ecb7
#
_entry.id   4e4937e1ca9b0ae0764e49d2af09ecb7
#
_cell.length_a   1.000
_cell.length_b   1.000
_cell.length_c   1.000
_cell.angle_alpha   90.00
_cell.angle_beta   90.00
_cell.angle_gamma   90.00
#
_symmetry.space_group_name_H-M   'P 1'
#
loop_
_entity.id
_entity.type
_entity.pdbx_description
1 polymer ?
#
loop_
_entity_poly.entity_id
_entity_poly.type
_entity_poly.pdbx_seq_one_letter_code
_entity_poly.pdbx_strand_id
1 'polypeptide(L)'
;MRLKWVNHASFLLDCGDVRLICDPWIEGSVFNNGWRLSSPTRMRYDEFAGVTHIWFSHEHPDHFFPPNLKKIPEPVRRGITVLFHETRDKRVVDVCRSLGFSVLELPERQGVAIRPGFSVLCGVNEDIDSWIAITAEGKTILNLNDCVFARKDELPAIRNMVGDVDLLLSQFSYANWVGNPEDVASHRAHAARKRAQMASHIEAVRPRQFIPFASYVYFCHEENFHMNASANRIGDIHRFLTDEVRQETVVLYPADEWEVGSPHSSLEAVEKYESDFESALSCPAVTSESVPFERLQEATSALIAKCYEQNNSFLLRSLGSTVARVSDLQQDVEISFGGGIGSVQGRQSDIILSSDSLMYCIRTDWGGETLKINGRFQVPPGGNPERFFRLFRVPQHNGYGSQLNLRFAAGRMLDAVFRRAAS
;
A
#
# COMPACT_ATOMS: atom_id res chain seq x y z
N MET A 1 18.87 -3.28 21.26
CA MET A 1 18.00 -3.41 20.06
C MET A 1 18.26 -2.19 19.19
N ARG A 2 19.08 -2.35 18.12
CA ARG A 2 19.49 -1.26 17.25
C ARG A 2 18.65 -1.26 15.96
N LEU A 3 18.11 -0.10 15.59
CA LEU A 3 17.33 0.14 14.39
C LEU A 3 18.15 0.97 13.41
N LYS A 4 18.36 0.47 12.18
CA LYS A 4 18.89 1.22 11.05
C LYS A 4 17.75 1.56 10.11
N TRP A 5 17.55 2.85 9.84
CA TRP A 5 16.52 3.31 8.94
C TRP A 5 16.91 3.06 7.48
N VAL A 6 16.00 2.46 6.72
CA VAL A 6 16.22 2.19 5.31
C VAL A 6 15.52 3.23 4.45
N ASN A 7 14.20 3.29 4.49
CA ASN A 7 13.36 4.32 3.86
C ASN A 7 11.88 3.97 4.03
N HIS A 8 10.95 4.88 3.75
CA HIS A 8 9.50 4.70 3.62
C HIS A 8 8.90 3.79 4.70
N ALA A 9 8.64 2.52 4.37
CA ALA A 9 8.12 1.48 5.26
C ALA A 9 9.20 0.46 5.68
N SER A 10 10.48 0.81 5.52
CA SER A 10 11.59 -0.12 5.73
C SER A 10 12.58 0.33 6.78
N PHE A 11 12.83 -0.54 7.74
CA PHE A 11 13.92 -0.46 8.69
C PHE A 11 14.57 -1.84 8.88
N LEU A 12 15.85 -1.84 9.23
CA LEU A 12 16.59 -3.02 9.63
C LEU A 12 16.76 -3.01 11.14
N LEU A 13 16.36 -4.08 11.80
CA LEU A 13 16.48 -4.28 13.23
C LEU A 13 17.59 -5.28 13.53
N ASP A 14 18.64 -4.84 14.24
CA ASP A 14 19.72 -5.69 14.73
C ASP A 14 19.48 -6.07 16.20
N CYS A 15 19.40 -7.36 16.47
CA CYS A 15 19.22 -7.89 17.82
C CYS A 15 19.90 -9.26 17.95
N GLY A 16 21.09 -9.30 18.53
CA GLY A 16 21.87 -10.55 18.63
C GLY A 16 22.13 -11.18 17.27
N ASP A 17 21.67 -12.44 17.12
CA ASP A 17 21.82 -13.19 15.86
C ASP A 17 20.70 -12.91 14.82
N VAL A 18 19.73 -12.05 15.14
CA VAL A 18 18.63 -11.72 14.25
C VAL A 18 18.85 -10.34 13.64
N ARG A 19 18.87 -10.29 12.32
CA ARG A 19 18.81 -9.06 11.53
C ARG A 19 17.57 -9.10 10.67
N LEU A 20 16.51 -8.45 11.14
CA LEU A 20 15.20 -8.40 10.49
C LEU A 20 15.03 -7.10 9.74
N ILE A 21 14.73 -7.15 8.45
CA ILE A 21 14.29 -5.98 7.67
C ILE A 21 12.79 -6.07 7.38
N CYS A 22 12.09 -4.93 7.48
CA CYS A 22 10.69 -4.81 7.12
C CYS A 22 10.56 -4.19 5.73
N ASP A 23 9.64 -4.68 4.91
CA ASP A 23 9.15 -4.10 3.64
C ASP A 23 10.23 -3.38 2.79
N PRO A 24 11.29 -4.06 2.31
CA PRO A 24 12.42 -3.42 1.66
C PRO A 24 12.13 -2.99 0.22
N TRP A 25 11.51 -1.82 0.06
CA TRP A 25 11.48 -1.12 -1.23
C TRP A 25 12.70 -0.19 -1.33
N ILE A 26 13.68 -0.57 -2.14
CA ILE A 26 14.99 0.08 -2.20
C ILE A 26 15.03 1.18 -3.26
N GLU A 27 14.43 0.95 -4.43
CA GLU A 27 14.47 1.87 -5.56
C GLU A 27 13.37 1.58 -6.59
N GLY A 28 13.20 2.51 -7.51
CA GLY A 28 12.24 2.40 -8.61
C GLY A 28 10.96 3.18 -8.36
N SER A 29 10.05 3.11 -9.32
CA SER A 29 8.69 3.62 -9.20
C SER A 29 7.70 2.47 -9.05
N VAL A 30 6.63 2.72 -8.31
CA VAL A 30 5.58 1.71 -8.04
C VAL A 30 4.21 2.23 -8.49
N PHE A 31 3.19 1.38 -8.43
CA PHE A 31 1.82 1.71 -8.81
C PHE A 31 1.71 2.34 -10.21
N ASN A 32 2.21 1.62 -11.23
CA ASN A 32 2.22 2.10 -12.61
C ASN A 32 2.87 3.49 -12.75
N ASN A 33 4.10 3.64 -12.25
CA ASN A 33 4.83 4.91 -12.22
C ASN A 33 4.12 6.05 -11.48
N GLY A 34 3.19 5.72 -10.57
CA GLY A 34 2.47 6.72 -9.80
C GLY A 34 3.27 7.29 -8.64
N TRP A 35 4.15 6.48 -8.02
CA TRP A 35 4.89 6.88 -6.83
C TRP A 35 6.38 6.62 -6.94
N ARG A 36 7.15 7.47 -6.25
CA ARG A 36 8.59 7.28 -5.97
C ARG A 36 8.89 7.63 -4.51
N LEU A 37 10.01 7.11 -4.02
CA LEU A 37 10.56 7.51 -2.73
C LEU A 37 10.90 9.00 -2.73
N SER A 38 10.55 9.70 -1.64
CA SER A 38 10.83 11.14 -1.49
C SER A 38 12.32 11.43 -1.24
N SER A 39 13.07 10.43 -0.74
CA SER A 39 14.51 10.51 -0.48
C SER A 39 15.20 9.26 -1.00
N PRO A 40 16.48 9.35 -1.42
CA PRO A 40 17.22 8.21 -1.93
C PRO A 40 17.54 7.21 -0.82
N THR A 41 17.27 5.93 -1.04
CA THR A 41 17.73 4.87 -0.15
C THR A 41 19.25 4.76 -0.17
N ARG A 42 19.86 4.54 1.00
CA ARG A 42 21.29 4.38 1.19
C ARG A 42 21.75 2.92 1.28
N MET A 43 20.82 2.01 1.59
CA MET A 43 21.10 0.58 1.66
C MET A 43 21.34 0.00 0.26
N ARG A 44 22.38 -0.81 0.11
CA ARG A 44 22.74 -1.49 -1.13
C ARG A 44 22.37 -2.97 -1.05
N TYR A 45 22.25 -3.62 -2.22
CA TYR A 45 21.86 -5.03 -2.29
C TYR A 45 22.90 -6.01 -1.70
N ASP A 46 24.18 -5.63 -1.63
CA ASP A 46 25.23 -6.43 -0.99
C ASP A 46 25.10 -6.44 0.55
N GLU A 47 24.49 -5.41 1.15
CA GLU A 47 24.23 -5.36 2.59
C GLU A 47 23.18 -6.41 3.05
N PHE A 48 22.39 -6.96 2.12
CA PHE A 48 21.48 -8.07 2.42
C PHE A 48 22.21 -9.36 2.83
N ALA A 49 23.51 -9.49 2.57
CA ALA A 49 24.32 -10.62 3.01
C ALA A 49 24.29 -10.81 4.54
N GLY A 50 24.04 -9.74 5.31
CA GLY A 50 23.90 -9.82 6.76
C GLY A 50 22.44 -9.99 7.25
N VAL A 51 21.45 -9.89 6.37
CA VAL A 51 20.03 -10.02 6.76
C VAL A 51 19.68 -11.49 6.97
N THR A 52 19.01 -11.80 8.07
CA THR A 52 18.55 -13.15 8.39
C THR A 52 17.07 -13.36 8.09
N HIS A 53 16.27 -12.29 8.25
CA HIS A 53 14.82 -12.33 8.04
C HIS A 53 14.33 -11.08 7.30
N ILE A 54 13.31 -11.27 6.46
CA ILE A 54 12.54 -10.17 5.87
C ILE A 54 11.09 -10.37 6.30
N TRP A 55 10.46 -9.35 6.86
CA TRP A 55 9.02 -9.33 7.05
C TRP A 55 8.36 -8.49 5.99
N PHE A 56 7.33 -9.01 5.33
CA PHE A 56 6.44 -8.25 4.47
C PHE A 56 5.09 -8.10 5.16
N SER A 57 4.60 -6.86 5.19
CA SER A 57 3.29 -6.55 5.78
C SER A 57 2.16 -6.98 4.86
N HIS A 58 2.27 -6.71 3.57
CA HIS A 58 1.27 -7.03 2.55
C HIS A 58 1.88 -6.95 1.13
N GLU A 59 1.06 -7.21 0.10
CA GLU A 59 1.51 -7.35 -1.28
C GLU A 59 1.64 -6.07 -2.09
N HIS A 60 1.30 -4.89 -1.57
CA HIS A 60 1.45 -3.64 -2.32
C HIS A 60 2.91 -3.39 -2.72
N PRO A 61 3.16 -2.84 -3.93
CA PRO A 61 4.50 -2.79 -4.48
C PRO A 61 5.46 -1.79 -3.80
N ASP A 62 4.99 -0.92 -2.94
CA ASP A 62 5.79 -0.06 -2.07
C ASP A 62 6.26 -0.78 -0.78
N HIS A 63 5.75 -1.98 -0.52
CA HIS A 63 6.15 -2.90 0.56
C HIS A 63 6.78 -4.17 -0.01
N PHE A 64 6.10 -4.85 -0.93
CA PHE A 64 6.57 -6.05 -1.57
C PHE A 64 6.89 -5.79 -3.05
N PHE A 65 8.17 -5.57 -3.36
CA PHE A 65 8.62 -5.22 -4.71
C PHE A 65 9.58 -6.26 -5.30
N PRO A 66 9.07 -7.32 -5.97
CA PRO A 66 9.87 -8.38 -6.55
C PRO A 66 11.04 -7.92 -7.46
N PRO A 67 10.94 -6.80 -8.22
CA PRO A 67 12.09 -6.30 -8.97
C PRO A 67 13.32 -5.97 -8.10
N ASN A 68 13.14 -5.44 -6.89
CA ASN A 68 14.24 -5.20 -5.96
C ASN A 68 14.75 -6.52 -5.37
N LEU A 69 13.87 -7.43 -4.99
CA LEU A 69 14.24 -8.72 -4.41
C LEU A 69 15.11 -9.56 -5.38
N LYS A 70 14.84 -9.48 -6.68
CA LYS A 70 15.64 -10.16 -7.72
C LYS A 70 17.09 -9.64 -7.80
N LYS A 71 17.36 -8.39 -7.38
CA LYS A 71 18.71 -7.81 -7.36
C LYS A 71 19.56 -8.29 -6.18
N ILE A 72 18.96 -8.85 -5.15
CA ILE A 72 19.68 -9.52 -4.06
C ILE A 72 20.32 -10.78 -4.65
N PRO A 73 21.64 -11.03 -4.47
CA PRO A 73 22.29 -12.23 -5.01
C PRO A 73 21.61 -13.51 -4.54
N GLU A 74 21.43 -14.47 -5.44
CA GLU A 74 20.73 -15.74 -5.13
C GLU A 74 21.30 -16.49 -3.92
N PRO A 75 22.64 -16.62 -3.74
CA PRO A 75 23.20 -17.26 -2.57
C PRO A 75 22.80 -16.57 -1.24
N VAL A 76 22.64 -15.24 -1.28
CA VAL A 76 22.17 -14.45 -0.12
C VAL A 76 20.71 -14.73 0.15
N ARG A 77 19.85 -14.73 -0.89
CA ARG A 77 18.43 -15.03 -0.75
C ARG A 77 18.17 -16.38 -0.10
N ARG A 78 18.96 -17.40 -0.43
CA ARG A 78 18.87 -18.75 0.16
C ARG A 78 19.14 -18.79 1.67
N GLY A 79 19.88 -17.81 2.19
CA GLY A 79 20.17 -17.67 3.62
C GLY A 79 19.11 -16.87 4.39
N ILE A 80 18.14 -16.26 3.71
CA ILE A 80 17.15 -15.38 4.32
C ILE A 80 15.81 -16.11 4.45
N THR A 81 15.17 -15.98 5.60
CA THR A 81 13.80 -16.44 5.84
C THR A 81 12.83 -15.26 5.72
N VAL A 82 11.87 -15.34 4.80
CA VAL A 82 10.76 -14.39 4.72
C VAL A 82 9.71 -14.75 5.76
N LEU A 83 9.28 -13.77 6.54
CA LEU A 83 8.14 -13.83 7.45
C LEU A 83 6.95 -13.18 6.76
N PHE A 84 5.85 -13.90 6.63
CA PHE A 84 4.60 -13.38 6.05
C PHE A 84 3.42 -13.95 6.85
N HIS A 85 2.34 -13.22 6.97
CA HIS A 85 1.15 -13.72 7.66
C HIS A 85 0.55 -14.93 6.92
N GLU A 86 -0.02 -15.86 7.65
CA GLU A 86 -0.72 -16.99 7.05
C GLU A 86 -1.93 -16.49 6.24
N THR A 87 -2.00 -16.87 4.97
CA THR A 87 -3.06 -16.47 4.05
C THR A 87 -3.48 -17.62 3.14
N ARG A 88 -4.71 -17.59 2.65
CA ARG A 88 -5.19 -18.55 1.62
C ARG A 88 -4.54 -18.27 0.27
N ASP A 89 -4.33 -17.02 -0.04
CA ASP A 89 -3.62 -16.57 -1.22
C ASP A 89 -2.10 -16.73 -1.01
N LYS A 90 -1.50 -17.63 -1.76
CA LYS A 90 -0.08 -17.96 -1.62
C LYS A 90 0.85 -17.18 -2.57
N ARG A 91 0.35 -16.18 -3.31
CA ARG A 91 1.13 -15.47 -4.34
C ARG A 91 2.43 -14.86 -3.80
N VAL A 92 2.39 -14.13 -2.68
CA VAL A 92 3.60 -13.57 -2.05
C VAL A 92 4.56 -14.69 -1.64
N VAL A 93 4.03 -15.71 -0.98
CA VAL A 93 4.79 -16.89 -0.53
C VAL A 93 5.44 -17.61 -1.71
N ASP A 94 4.67 -17.86 -2.78
CA ASP A 94 5.15 -18.57 -3.98
C ASP A 94 6.19 -17.75 -4.74
N VAL A 95 6.02 -16.44 -4.86
CA VAL A 95 7.04 -15.55 -5.44
C VAL A 95 8.33 -15.59 -4.62
N CYS A 96 8.24 -15.48 -3.29
CA CYS A 96 9.42 -15.55 -2.42
C CYS A 96 10.15 -16.90 -2.57
N ARG A 97 9.42 -18.01 -2.54
CA ARG A 97 9.98 -19.36 -2.75
C ARG A 97 10.62 -19.50 -4.13
N SER A 98 9.97 -18.99 -5.18
CA SER A 98 10.52 -19.02 -6.55
C SER A 98 11.81 -18.20 -6.71
N LEU A 99 12.00 -17.19 -5.87
CA LEU A 99 13.20 -16.37 -5.79
C LEU A 99 14.30 -17.02 -4.94
N GLY A 100 14.04 -18.14 -4.29
CA GLY A 100 15.01 -18.90 -3.47
C GLY A 100 15.03 -18.54 -1.99
N PHE A 101 14.08 -17.74 -1.51
CA PHE A 101 13.93 -17.51 -0.06
C PHE A 101 13.27 -18.70 0.64
N SER A 102 13.66 -18.95 1.90
CA SER A 102 12.82 -19.71 2.82
C SER A 102 11.62 -18.85 3.24
N VAL A 103 10.46 -19.47 3.52
CA VAL A 103 9.27 -18.72 3.97
C VAL A 103 8.69 -19.38 5.21
N LEU A 104 8.53 -18.58 6.27
CA LEU A 104 7.81 -18.92 7.48
C LEU A 104 6.49 -18.14 7.50
N GLU A 105 5.38 -18.83 7.36
CA GLU A 105 4.06 -18.23 7.47
C GLU A 105 3.70 -18.09 8.96
N LEU A 106 3.40 -16.85 9.37
CA LEU A 106 3.09 -16.51 10.76
C LEU A 106 1.60 -16.72 11.03
N PRO A 107 1.24 -17.54 12.02
CA PRO A 107 -0.16 -17.75 12.39
C PRO A 107 -0.74 -16.45 12.96
N GLU A 108 -2.00 -16.16 12.62
CA GLU A 108 -2.67 -14.93 13.02
C GLU A 108 -2.75 -14.82 14.55
N ARG A 109 -2.25 -13.72 15.09
CA ARG A 109 -2.30 -13.35 16.52
C ARG A 109 -1.72 -14.40 17.46
N GLN A 110 -0.73 -15.17 16.99
CA GLN A 110 0.02 -16.11 17.81
C GLN A 110 1.50 -15.73 17.83
N GLY A 111 2.09 -15.73 19.01
CA GLY A 111 3.52 -15.44 19.18
C GLY A 111 4.39 -16.56 18.59
N VAL A 112 5.37 -16.18 17.78
CA VAL A 112 6.35 -17.09 17.18
C VAL A 112 7.74 -16.72 17.66
N ALA A 113 8.45 -17.65 18.30
CA ALA A 113 9.84 -17.47 18.68
C ALA A 113 10.73 -17.68 17.43
N ILE A 114 11.40 -16.64 16.99
CA ILE A 114 12.36 -16.67 15.87
C ILE A 114 13.71 -17.22 16.38
N ARG A 115 14.13 -16.76 17.56
CA ARG A 115 15.32 -17.20 18.30
C ARG A 115 15.04 -17.05 19.80
N PRO A 116 15.83 -17.68 20.68
CA PRO A 116 15.75 -17.40 22.11
C PRO A 116 15.89 -15.89 22.37
N GLY A 117 14.90 -15.31 23.05
CA GLY A 117 14.87 -13.86 23.35
C GLY A 117 14.44 -12.95 22.21
N PHE A 118 14.04 -13.49 21.04
CA PHE A 118 13.45 -12.72 19.93
C PHE A 118 12.16 -13.41 19.45
N SER A 119 11.04 -12.74 19.57
CA SER A 119 9.74 -13.24 19.14
C SER A 119 8.96 -12.20 18.35
N VAL A 120 8.08 -12.69 17.48
CA VAL A 120 7.17 -11.87 16.70
C VAL A 120 5.73 -12.35 16.92
N LEU A 121 4.80 -11.40 16.81
CA LEU A 121 3.37 -11.65 16.80
C LEU A 121 2.78 -10.81 15.68
N CYS A 122 2.13 -11.47 14.70
CA CYS A 122 1.55 -10.81 13.52
C CYS A 122 0.03 -10.92 13.56
N GLY A 123 -0.67 -9.92 13.07
CA GLY A 123 -2.12 -9.96 12.88
C GLY A 123 -2.53 -9.25 11.60
N VAL A 124 -3.56 -9.79 10.95
CA VAL A 124 -4.15 -9.22 9.74
C VAL A 124 -5.16 -8.14 10.11
N ASN A 125 -5.15 -7.05 9.35
CA ASN A 125 -6.15 -5.98 9.42
C ASN A 125 -6.86 -5.91 8.07
N GLU A 126 -8.19 -5.92 8.10
CA GLU A 126 -9.04 -6.02 6.92
C GLU A 126 -8.68 -7.25 6.07
N ASP A 127 -8.47 -7.10 4.76
CA ASP A 127 -8.29 -8.25 3.86
C ASP A 127 -6.83 -8.57 3.56
N ILE A 128 -5.92 -7.59 3.59
CA ILE A 128 -4.54 -7.74 3.11
C ILE A 128 -3.47 -7.15 4.03
N ASP A 129 -3.75 -6.02 4.69
CA ASP A 129 -2.76 -5.35 5.53
C ASP A 129 -2.45 -6.16 6.79
N SER A 130 -1.22 -6.18 7.21
CA SER A 130 -0.85 -6.78 8.48
C SER A 130 0.05 -5.87 9.33
N TRP A 131 -0.06 -6.06 10.63
CA TRP A 131 0.80 -5.45 11.63
C TRP A 131 1.68 -6.50 12.29
N ILE A 132 2.82 -6.07 12.84
CA ILE A 132 3.72 -6.93 13.58
C ILE A 132 4.15 -6.30 14.91
N ALA A 133 4.12 -7.08 15.97
CA ALA A 133 4.83 -6.78 17.21
C ALA A 133 6.12 -7.60 17.27
N ILE A 134 7.24 -6.94 17.52
CA ILE A 134 8.56 -7.55 17.66
C ILE A 134 9.01 -7.33 19.10
N THR A 135 9.22 -8.44 19.84
CA THR A 135 9.67 -8.38 21.23
C THR A 135 11.06 -9.00 21.36
N ALA A 136 12.02 -8.18 21.80
CA ALA A 136 13.39 -8.61 22.07
C ALA A 136 14.06 -7.68 23.10
N GLU A 137 15.04 -8.20 23.85
CA GLU A 137 15.82 -7.43 24.85
C GLU A 137 14.93 -6.64 25.83
N GLY A 138 13.75 -7.17 26.19
CA GLY A 138 12.81 -6.54 27.10
C GLY A 138 12.06 -5.32 26.52
N LYS A 139 12.12 -5.10 25.20
CA LYS A 139 11.43 -4.03 24.49
C LYS A 139 10.46 -4.59 23.45
N THR A 140 9.39 -3.87 23.19
CA THR A 140 8.38 -4.20 22.17
C THR A 140 8.25 -3.08 21.15
N ILE A 141 8.46 -3.43 19.87
CA ILE A 141 8.16 -2.56 18.72
C ILE A 141 6.83 -3.03 18.12
N LEU A 142 5.86 -2.12 17.96
CA LEU A 142 4.61 -2.38 17.26
C LEU A 142 4.61 -1.59 15.94
N ASN A 143 4.71 -2.31 14.84
CA ASN A 143 4.62 -1.73 13.50
C ASN A 143 3.21 -1.96 12.94
N LEU A 144 2.40 -0.90 12.89
CA LEU A 144 1.05 -0.91 12.33
C LEU A 144 1.06 -0.69 10.81
N ASN A 145 2.16 -0.19 10.27
CA ASN A 145 2.30 0.08 8.85
C ASN A 145 1.12 0.87 8.27
N ASP A 146 0.45 0.35 7.24
CA ASP A 146 -0.68 0.99 6.55
C ASP A 146 -2.04 0.68 7.20
N CYS A 147 -2.06 -0.18 8.23
CA CYS A 147 -3.29 -0.62 8.87
C CYS A 147 -4.20 0.54 9.28
N VAL A 148 -5.46 0.46 8.85
CA VAL A 148 -6.54 1.37 9.22
C VAL A 148 -7.55 0.58 10.05
N PHE A 149 -7.71 0.95 11.31
CA PHE A 149 -8.62 0.25 12.23
C PHE A 149 -10.00 0.91 12.21
N ALA A 150 -10.97 0.22 11.64
CA ALA A 150 -12.36 0.71 11.56
C ALA A 150 -13.06 0.69 12.91
N ARG A 151 -12.74 -0.27 13.77
CA ARG A 151 -13.37 -0.44 15.09
C ARG A 151 -12.47 0.10 16.19
N LYS A 152 -13.06 0.86 17.10
CA LYS A 152 -12.35 1.51 18.23
C LYS A 152 -11.74 0.52 19.24
N ASP A 153 -12.23 -0.73 19.29
CA ASP A 153 -11.77 -1.75 20.22
C ASP A 153 -10.57 -2.57 19.70
N GLU A 154 -10.21 -2.47 18.42
CA GLU A 154 -9.16 -3.29 17.80
C GLU A 154 -7.77 -2.96 18.35
N LEU A 155 -7.37 -1.69 18.34
CA LEU A 155 -6.07 -1.26 18.86
C LEU A 155 -5.90 -1.52 20.37
N PRO A 156 -6.88 -1.23 21.23
CA PRO A 156 -6.83 -1.64 22.63
C PRO A 156 -6.67 -3.16 22.81
N ALA A 157 -7.33 -3.97 21.97
CA ALA A 157 -7.18 -5.42 22.01
C ALA A 157 -5.76 -5.86 21.60
N ILE A 158 -5.16 -5.24 20.55
CA ILE A 158 -3.77 -5.48 20.17
C ILE A 158 -2.84 -5.08 21.33
N ARG A 159 -3.03 -3.90 21.92
CA ARG A 159 -2.26 -3.41 23.07
C ARG A 159 -2.28 -4.40 24.24
N ASN A 160 -3.44 -4.99 24.52
CA ASN A 160 -3.58 -5.99 25.59
C ASN A 160 -2.82 -7.30 25.26
N MET A 161 -2.73 -7.68 23.99
CA MET A 161 -1.97 -8.88 23.57
C MET A 161 -0.46 -8.65 23.62
N VAL A 162 0.02 -7.49 23.17
CA VAL A 162 1.46 -7.24 23.01
C VAL A 162 2.13 -6.69 24.28
N GLY A 163 1.34 -6.18 25.24
CA GLY A 163 1.84 -5.57 26.46
C GLY A 163 2.33 -4.12 26.25
N ASP A 164 3.31 -3.66 27.05
CA ASP A 164 3.87 -2.31 26.92
C ASP A 164 4.64 -2.15 25.60
N VAL A 165 4.37 -1.04 24.90
CA VAL A 165 4.98 -0.73 23.60
C VAL A 165 6.03 0.36 23.78
N ASP A 166 7.29 0.04 23.49
CA ASP A 166 8.39 0.99 23.54
C ASP A 166 8.42 1.87 22.30
N LEU A 167 8.11 1.30 21.13
CA LEU A 167 8.10 2.00 19.85
C LEU A 167 6.87 1.63 19.03
N LEU A 168 6.11 2.64 18.60
CA LEU A 168 5.00 2.49 17.66
C LEU A 168 5.37 3.12 16.31
N LEU A 169 5.09 2.41 15.20
CA LEU A 169 5.21 2.92 13.85
C LEU A 169 3.85 2.90 13.17
N SER A 170 3.48 4.00 12.48
CA SER A 170 2.20 4.11 11.78
C SER A 170 2.27 5.14 10.65
N GLN A 171 1.50 4.89 9.59
CA GLN A 171 1.40 5.73 8.39
C GLN A 171 0.94 7.15 8.74
N PHE A 172 1.53 8.18 8.10
CA PHE A 172 1.27 9.58 8.43
C PHE A 172 0.63 10.42 7.30
N SER A 173 0.57 9.94 6.08
CA SER A 173 -0.04 10.66 4.95
C SER A 173 -1.04 9.78 4.20
N TYR A 174 -1.86 10.38 3.37
CA TYR A 174 -2.75 9.61 2.50
C TYR A 174 -1.95 8.95 1.36
N ALA A 175 -2.45 7.80 0.94
CA ALA A 175 -1.81 6.89 0.01
C ALA A 175 -2.80 6.41 -1.07
N ASN A 176 -3.74 7.26 -1.49
CA ASN A 176 -4.75 6.94 -2.50
C ASN A 176 -5.32 8.23 -3.10
N TRP A 177 -6.10 8.10 -4.17
CA TRP A 177 -6.83 9.22 -4.77
C TRP A 177 -7.75 9.91 -3.76
N VAL A 178 -7.66 11.22 -3.68
CA VAL A 178 -8.36 12.05 -2.69
C VAL A 178 -9.20 13.17 -3.31
N GLY A 179 -9.35 13.17 -4.62
CA GLY A 179 -10.12 14.16 -5.40
C GLY A 179 -9.40 14.61 -6.66
N ASN A 180 -10.11 15.31 -7.52
CA ASN A 180 -9.55 15.96 -8.69
C ASN A 180 -8.61 17.13 -8.28
N PRO A 181 -7.81 17.70 -9.20
CA PRO A 181 -6.90 18.82 -8.87
C PRO A 181 -7.59 20.02 -8.20
N GLU A 182 -8.83 20.32 -8.56
CA GLU A 182 -9.64 21.41 -8.00
C GLU A 182 -10.23 21.11 -6.62
N ASP A 183 -10.27 19.85 -6.18
CA ASP A 183 -10.88 19.39 -4.93
C ASP A 183 -9.97 19.61 -3.70
N VAL A 184 -9.32 20.77 -3.59
CA VAL A 184 -8.35 21.10 -2.53
C VAL A 184 -8.90 20.88 -1.12
N ALA A 185 -10.19 21.16 -0.90
CA ALA A 185 -10.84 20.91 0.38
C ALA A 185 -10.87 19.41 0.74
N SER A 186 -11.14 18.53 -0.23
CA SER A 186 -11.09 17.08 -0.07
C SER A 186 -9.67 16.61 0.28
N HIS A 187 -8.65 17.09 -0.45
CA HIS A 187 -7.26 16.77 -0.20
C HIS A 187 -6.84 17.11 1.24
N ARG A 188 -7.13 18.34 1.69
CA ARG A 188 -6.86 18.79 3.07
C ARG A 188 -7.59 17.95 4.12
N ALA A 189 -8.85 17.59 3.85
CA ALA A 189 -9.64 16.75 4.75
C ALA A 189 -9.03 15.34 4.90
N HIS A 190 -8.51 14.75 3.81
CA HIS A 190 -7.81 13.45 3.86
C HIS A 190 -6.50 13.54 4.65
N ALA A 191 -5.70 14.59 4.44
CA ALA A 191 -4.49 14.84 5.22
C ALA A 191 -4.80 15.00 6.72
N ALA A 192 -5.83 15.77 7.06
CA ALA A 192 -6.28 15.93 8.46
C ALA A 192 -6.77 14.63 9.09
N ARG A 193 -7.48 13.77 8.34
CA ARG A 193 -7.90 12.44 8.82
C ARG A 193 -6.70 11.55 9.17
N LYS A 194 -5.62 11.58 8.39
CA LYS A 194 -4.40 10.83 8.71
C LYS A 194 -3.72 11.33 9.98
N ARG A 195 -3.68 12.64 10.24
CA ARG A 195 -3.20 13.19 11.52
C ARG A 195 -4.06 12.71 12.69
N ALA A 196 -5.38 12.78 12.55
CA ALA A 196 -6.31 12.28 13.58
C ALA A 196 -6.17 10.78 13.82
N GLN A 197 -5.93 9.99 12.78
CA GLN A 197 -5.66 8.55 12.86
C GLN A 197 -4.39 8.28 13.68
N MET A 198 -3.28 8.95 13.41
CA MET A 198 -2.06 8.80 14.22
C MET A 198 -2.28 9.13 15.68
N ALA A 199 -2.95 10.25 15.98
CA ALA A 199 -3.29 10.63 17.37
C ALA A 199 -4.13 9.55 18.06
N SER A 200 -5.11 8.98 17.36
CA SER A 200 -5.93 7.87 17.86
C SER A 200 -5.12 6.59 18.12
N HIS A 201 -4.15 6.28 17.23
CA HIS A 201 -3.25 5.15 17.43
C HIS A 201 -2.38 5.34 18.67
N ILE A 202 -1.82 6.53 18.86
CA ILE A 202 -1.01 6.89 20.03
C ILE A 202 -1.84 6.81 21.31
N GLU A 203 -3.05 7.37 21.32
CA GLU A 203 -3.95 7.33 22.48
C GLU A 203 -4.30 5.89 22.88
N ALA A 204 -4.62 5.03 21.90
CA ALA A 204 -5.00 3.64 22.14
C ALA A 204 -3.83 2.77 22.60
N VAL A 205 -2.65 2.93 21.98
CA VAL A 205 -1.46 2.10 22.24
C VAL A 205 -0.64 2.63 23.42
N ARG A 206 -0.56 3.95 23.60
CA ARG A 206 0.27 4.65 24.61
C ARG A 206 1.75 4.22 24.54
N PRO A 207 2.39 4.35 23.39
CA PRO A 207 3.78 3.97 23.23
C PRO A 207 4.70 4.95 23.97
N ARG A 208 5.92 4.52 24.31
CA ARG A 208 6.93 5.43 24.83
C ARG A 208 7.41 6.38 23.73
N GLN A 209 7.72 5.85 22.56
CA GLN A 209 8.18 6.61 21.38
C GLN A 209 7.38 6.27 20.13
N PHE A 210 7.32 7.18 19.18
CA PHE A 210 6.59 7.04 17.93
C PHE A 210 7.46 7.41 16.73
N ILE A 211 7.39 6.61 15.67
CA ILE A 211 7.99 6.92 14.36
C ILE A 211 6.87 7.10 13.33
N PRO A 212 6.72 8.30 12.72
CA PRO A 212 5.92 8.46 11.50
C PRO A 212 6.47 7.57 10.38
N PHE A 213 5.62 6.73 9.79
CA PHE A 213 6.04 5.60 8.96
C PHE A 213 5.28 5.54 7.64
N ALA A 214 5.73 4.71 6.69
CA ALA A 214 5.04 4.32 5.46
C ALA A 214 4.38 5.46 4.66
N SER A 215 5.06 6.62 4.56
CA SER A 215 4.55 7.77 3.79
C SER A 215 5.67 8.65 3.22
N TYR A 216 6.92 8.15 3.16
CA TYR A 216 8.06 8.89 2.59
C TYR A 216 8.12 8.73 1.07
N VAL A 217 7.03 9.11 0.42
CA VAL A 217 6.83 9.02 -1.04
C VAL A 217 6.27 10.32 -1.59
N TYR A 218 6.33 10.48 -2.90
CA TYR A 218 5.62 11.52 -3.62
C TYR A 218 4.93 10.95 -4.86
N PHE A 219 3.83 11.59 -5.25
CA PHE A 219 3.11 11.31 -6.49
C PHE A 219 3.93 11.87 -7.66
N CYS A 220 4.53 11.00 -8.46
CA CYS A 220 5.57 11.39 -9.41
C CYS A 220 5.10 11.52 -10.86
N HIS A 221 3.87 11.10 -11.20
CA HIS A 221 3.34 11.17 -12.55
C HIS A 221 2.56 12.47 -12.77
N GLU A 222 2.58 13.02 -13.99
CA GLU A 222 1.88 14.27 -14.32
C GLU A 222 0.38 14.24 -13.98
N GLU A 223 -0.26 13.07 -14.12
CA GLU A 223 -1.69 12.88 -13.85
C GLU A 223 -2.05 12.95 -12.36
N ASN A 224 -1.10 12.65 -11.45
CA ASN A 224 -1.33 12.64 -10.00
C ASN A 224 -0.48 13.63 -9.21
N PHE A 225 0.38 14.39 -9.89
CA PHE A 225 1.37 15.27 -9.25
C PHE A 225 0.73 16.32 -8.34
N HIS A 226 -0.48 16.78 -8.68
CA HIS A 226 -1.27 17.74 -7.90
C HIS A 226 -1.54 17.26 -6.45
N MET A 227 -1.57 15.96 -6.21
CA MET A 227 -1.85 15.39 -4.89
C MET A 227 -0.73 15.70 -3.88
N ASN A 228 0.49 16.02 -4.33
CA ASN A 228 1.58 16.40 -3.42
C ASN A 228 1.30 17.69 -2.64
N ALA A 229 0.50 18.61 -3.20
CA ALA A 229 0.26 19.93 -2.62
C ALA A 229 -0.42 19.92 -1.25
N SER A 230 -1.12 18.85 -0.90
CA SER A 230 -1.83 18.71 0.38
C SER A 230 -1.41 17.46 1.17
N ALA A 231 -0.44 16.68 0.68
CA ALA A 231 0.12 15.56 1.41
C ALA A 231 0.74 16.02 2.73
N ASN A 232 0.59 15.23 3.79
CA ASN A 232 1.24 15.53 5.05
C ASN A 232 2.77 15.42 4.88
N ARG A 233 3.48 16.49 5.22
CA ARG A 233 4.93 16.56 5.19
C ARG A 233 5.49 16.20 6.55
N ILE A 234 6.67 15.59 6.60
CA ILE A 234 7.26 15.10 7.84
C ILE A 234 7.54 16.22 8.84
N GLY A 235 7.90 17.44 8.40
CA GLY A 235 8.11 18.58 9.26
C GLY A 235 6.83 19.04 9.96
N ASP A 236 5.68 19.05 9.24
CA ASP A 236 4.39 19.38 9.83
C ASP A 236 3.91 18.27 10.79
N ILE A 237 4.15 17.02 10.44
CA ILE A 237 3.82 15.88 11.28
C ILE A 237 4.65 15.84 12.55
N HIS A 238 5.96 16.11 12.46
CA HIS A 238 6.81 16.16 13.64
C HIS A 238 6.33 17.24 14.62
N ARG A 239 6.03 18.47 14.12
CA ARG A 239 5.46 19.54 14.96
C ARG A 239 4.11 19.15 15.56
N PHE A 240 3.20 18.60 14.76
CA PHE A 240 1.89 18.14 15.25
C PHE A 240 2.03 17.13 16.39
N LEU A 241 2.90 16.14 16.23
CA LEU A 241 3.10 15.08 17.23
C LEU A 241 3.79 15.60 18.51
N THR A 242 4.77 16.48 18.37
CA THR A 242 5.51 17.03 19.54
C THR A 242 4.73 18.10 20.27
N ASP A 243 4.10 19.03 19.57
CA ASP A 243 3.52 20.23 20.17
C ASP A 243 2.05 20.03 20.57
N GLU A 244 1.26 19.33 19.73
CA GLU A 244 -0.18 19.14 19.94
C GLU A 244 -0.46 17.81 20.66
N VAL A 245 0.08 16.67 20.15
CA VAL A 245 -0.14 15.35 20.75
C VAL A 245 0.75 15.12 21.97
N ARG A 246 1.90 15.81 22.05
CA ARG A 246 2.92 15.69 23.12
C ARG A 246 3.51 14.28 23.21
N GLN A 247 3.74 13.67 22.05
CA GLN A 247 4.34 12.35 21.92
C GLN A 247 5.84 12.49 21.63
N GLU A 248 6.69 11.74 22.35
CA GLU A 248 8.10 11.61 21.99
C GLU A 248 8.20 10.98 20.60
N THR A 249 8.63 11.80 19.62
CA THR A 249 8.65 11.45 18.19
C THR A 249 10.06 11.35 17.68
N VAL A 250 10.38 10.23 17.04
CA VAL A 250 11.67 9.95 16.42
C VAL A 250 11.51 9.99 14.91
N VAL A 251 12.30 10.79 14.22
CA VAL A 251 12.44 10.82 12.76
C VAL A 251 13.87 10.47 12.42
N LEU A 252 14.03 9.42 11.61
CA LEU A 252 15.32 8.93 11.13
C LEU A 252 15.41 9.14 9.63
N TYR A 253 16.58 9.48 9.13
CA TYR A 253 16.87 9.62 7.70
C TYR A 253 17.58 8.37 7.16
N PRO A 254 17.50 8.03 5.87
CA PRO A 254 18.15 6.83 5.31
C PRO A 254 19.62 6.69 5.72
N ALA A 255 19.96 5.53 6.30
CA ALA A 255 21.19 5.13 6.92
C ALA A 255 21.42 5.60 8.38
N ASP A 256 20.53 6.37 8.98
CA ASP A 256 20.61 6.66 10.41
C ASP A 256 20.46 5.37 11.22
N GLU A 257 21.27 5.24 12.25
CA GLU A 257 21.22 4.15 13.23
C GLU A 257 20.83 4.71 14.59
N TRP A 258 19.93 4.02 15.26
CA TRP A 258 19.40 4.46 16.55
C TRP A 258 19.11 3.28 17.47
N GLU A 259 19.43 3.45 18.74
CA GLU A 259 19.10 2.47 19.78
C GLU A 259 17.67 2.72 20.28
N VAL A 260 16.78 1.74 20.08
CA VAL A 260 15.36 1.86 20.46
C VAL A 260 15.24 2.21 21.94
N GLY A 261 14.48 3.27 22.24
CA GLY A 261 14.30 3.77 23.60
C GLY A 261 15.33 4.79 24.05
N SER A 262 16.37 5.12 23.24
CA SER A 262 17.31 6.19 23.56
C SER A 262 16.78 7.57 23.13
N PRO A 263 17.24 8.66 23.75
CA PRO A 263 16.94 10.01 23.26
C PRO A 263 17.41 10.21 21.82
N HIS A 264 16.65 10.94 21.02
CA HIS A 264 17.00 11.26 19.63
C HIS A 264 16.65 12.70 19.26
N SER A 265 17.50 13.34 18.45
CA SER A 265 17.20 14.63 17.84
C SER A 265 16.74 14.42 16.39
N SER A 266 15.49 14.70 16.12
CA SER A 266 14.87 14.49 14.80
C SER A 266 15.09 15.63 13.80
N LEU A 267 15.62 16.80 14.24
CA LEU A 267 15.62 18.02 13.45
C LEU A 267 16.41 17.89 12.14
N GLU A 268 17.60 17.31 12.19
CA GLU A 268 18.45 17.13 11.00
C GLU A 268 17.79 16.18 9.97
N ALA A 269 17.17 15.09 10.44
CA ALA A 269 16.45 14.16 9.59
C ALA A 269 15.24 14.83 8.92
N VAL A 270 14.47 15.61 9.68
CA VAL A 270 13.34 16.39 9.17
C VAL A 270 13.79 17.37 8.09
N GLU A 271 14.85 18.17 8.34
CA GLU A 271 15.38 19.13 7.36
C GLU A 271 15.82 18.44 6.06
N LYS A 272 16.50 17.30 6.14
CA LYS A 272 16.90 16.51 4.96
C LYS A 272 15.70 16.04 4.15
N TYR A 273 14.68 15.48 4.79
CA TYR A 273 13.47 15.03 4.10
C TYR A 273 12.71 16.18 3.45
N GLU A 274 12.61 17.34 4.12
CA GLU A 274 11.96 18.51 3.53
C GLU A 274 12.72 19.01 2.29
N SER A 275 14.05 19.05 2.36
CA SER A 275 14.90 19.41 1.22
C SER A 275 14.78 18.42 0.05
N ASP A 276 14.78 17.12 0.34
CA ASP A 276 14.63 16.07 -0.68
C ASP A 276 13.26 16.12 -1.35
N PHE A 277 12.21 16.33 -0.55
CA PHE A 277 10.85 16.44 -1.07
C PHE A 277 10.70 17.65 -2.02
N GLU A 278 11.21 18.83 -1.65
CA GLU A 278 11.23 20.01 -2.54
C GLU A 278 12.05 19.73 -3.82
N SER A 279 13.18 19.05 -3.68
CA SER A 279 14.02 18.67 -4.82
C SER A 279 13.26 17.71 -5.75
N ALA A 280 12.55 16.73 -5.19
CA ALA A 280 11.74 15.78 -5.95
C ALA A 280 10.60 16.49 -6.71
N LEU A 281 9.92 17.46 -6.07
CA LEU A 281 8.87 18.26 -6.71
C LEU A 281 9.41 19.21 -7.80
N SER A 282 10.69 19.56 -7.75
CA SER A 282 11.33 20.40 -8.76
C SER A 282 11.77 19.60 -10.01
N CYS A 283 11.77 18.27 -9.94
CA CYS A 283 12.05 17.42 -11.08
C CYS A 283 10.84 17.36 -12.03
N PRO A 284 11.07 17.15 -13.35
CA PRO A 284 9.98 16.90 -14.28
C PRO A 284 9.14 15.69 -13.84
N ALA A 285 7.82 15.84 -13.88
CA ALA A 285 6.93 14.72 -13.62
C ALA A 285 7.13 13.61 -14.66
N VAL A 286 6.89 12.37 -14.23
CA VAL A 286 6.89 11.21 -15.14
C VAL A 286 5.69 11.34 -16.09
N THR A 287 5.92 11.02 -17.35
CA THR A 287 4.88 10.94 -18.39
C THR A 287 4.79 9.52 -18.92
N SER A 288 3.67 9.18 -19.55
CA SER A 288 3.49 7.91 -20.24
C SER A 288 3.23 8.13 -21.74
N GLU A 289 3.66 7.18 -22.56
CA GLU A 289 3.32 7.16 -23.98
C GLU A 289 1.85 6.75 -24.18
N SER A 290 1.20 7.35 -25.18
CA SER A 290 -0.16 6.97 -25.57
C SER A 290 -0.22 5.55 -26.11
N VAL A 291 -1.22 4.81 -25.70
CA VAL A 291 -1.51 3.45 -26.19
C VAL A 291 -2.57 3.54 -27.30
N PRO A 292 -2.29 3.04 -28.54
CA PRO A 292 -3.27 3.03 -29.61
C PRO A 292 -4.57 2.31 -29.23
N PHE A 293 -5.70 2.81 -29.70
CA PHE A 293 -7.02 2.29 -29.34
C PHE A 293 -7.19 0.81 -29.72
N GLU A 294 -6.64 0.38 -30.85
CA GLU A 294 -6.66 -1.01 -31.31
C GLU A 294 -6.00 -1.95 -30.29
N ARG A 295 -4.92 -1.49 -29.62
CA ARG A 295 -4.25 -2.29 -28.59
C ARG A 295 -5.10 -2.39 -27.32
N LEU A 296 -5.87 -1.33 -26.99
CA LEU A 296 -6.85 -1.40 -25.89
C LEU A 296 -7.97 -2.40 -26.21
N GLN A 297 -8.43 -2.45 -27.47
CA GLN A 297 -9.45 -3.40 -27.91
C GLN A 297 -8.97 -4.85 -27.83
N GLU A 298 -7.76 -5.13 -28.33
CA GLU A 298 -7.13 -6.46 -28.25
C GLU A 298 -7.01 -6.92 -26.77
N ALA A 299 -6.43 -6.06 -25.92
CA ALA A 299 -6.22 -6.39 -24.53
C ALA A 299 -7.54 -6.56 -23.74
N THR A 300 -8.56 -5.73 -24.03
CA THR A 300 -9.87 -5.86 -23.42
C THR A 300 -10.55 -7.19 -23.83
N SER A 301 -10.42 -7.57 -25.09
CA SER A 301 -10.97 -8.85 -25.57
C SER A 301 -10.33 -10.03 -24.84
N ALA A 302 -9.02 -10.01 -24.62
CA ALA A 302 -8.30 -11.04 -23.87
C ALA A 302 -8.71 -11.07 -22.38
N LEU A 303 -8.85 -9.92 -21.74
CA LEU A 303 -9.34 -9.82 -20.35
C LEU A 303 -10.76 -10.41 -20.22
N ILE A 304 -11.65 -10.05 -21.12
CA ILE A 304 -13.03 -10.53 -21.13
C ILE A 304 -13.08 -12.04 -21.29
N ALA A 305 -12.31 -12.60 -22.23
CA ALA A 305 -12.22 -14.05 -22.43
C ALA A 305 -11.76 -14.76 -21.14
N LYS A 306 -10.67 -14.27 -20.51
CA LYS A 306 -10.18 -14.78 -19.21
C LYS A 306 -11.27 -14.73 -18.12
N CYS A 307 -12.00 -13.62 -18.04
CA CYS A 307 -13.07 -13.48 -17.05
C CYS A 307 -14.25 -14.44 -17.31
N TYR A 308 -14.62 -14.67 -18.56
CA TYR A 308 -15.69 -15.64 -18.91
C TYR A 308 -15.33 -17.09 -18.60
N GLU A 309 -14.05 -17.45 -18.67
CA GLU A 309 -13.58 -18.79 -18.29
C GLU A 309 -13.76 -19.08 -16.79
N GLN A 310 -13.69 -18.04 -15.95
CA GLN A 310 -13.67 -18.16 -14.50
C GLN A 310 -14.99 -17.80 -13.82
N ASN A 311 -15.90 -17.10 -14.50
CA ASN A 311 -17.08 -16.52 -13.88
C ASN A 311 -18.38 -16.87 -14.63
N ASN A 312 -19.51 -16.74 -13.95
CA ASN A 312 -20.81 -16.91 -14.55
C ASN A 312 -21.12 -15.80 -15.57
N SER A 313 -21.40 -16.17 -16.82
CA SER A 313 -21.59 -15.23 -17.93
C SER A 313 -22.78 -14.28 -17.75
N PHE A 314 -23.87 -14.74 -17.12
CA PHE A 314 -25.03 -13.91 -16.83
C PHE A 314 -24.69 -12.84 -15.80
N LEU A 315 -23.99 -13.20 -14.73
CA LEU A 315 -23.56 -12.26 -13.68
C LEU A 315 -22.56 -11.24 -14.23
N LEU A 316 -21.60 -11.66 -15.08
CA LEU A 316 -20.68 -10.72 -15.73
C LEU A 316 -21.43 -9.66 -16.56
N ARG A 317 -22.39 -10.09 -17.40
CA ARG A 317 -23.19 -9.16 -18.20
C ARG A 317 -24.08 -8.25 -17.36
N SER A 318 -24.55 -8.72 -16.21
CA SER A 318 -25.40 -7.94 -15.29
C SER A 318 -24.65 -6.79 -14.59
N LEU A 319 -23.30 -6.75 -14.64
CA LEU A 319 -22.51 -5.66 -14.11
C LEU A 319 -22.71 -4.34 -14.89
N GLY A 320 -23.28 -4.40 -16.11
CA GLY A 320 -23.52 -3.24 -16.94
C GLY A 320 -22.27 -2.73 -17.64
N SER A 321 -22.25 -1.44 -17.94
CA SER A 321 -21.15 -0.77 -18.64
C SER A 321 -20.69 0.48 -17.88
N THR A 322 -19.50 0.95 -18.23
CA THR A 322 -18.96 2.26 -17.83
C THR A 322 -18.52 3.03 -19.06
N VAL A 323 -18.55 4.36 -19.00
CA VAL A 323 -17.98 5.24 -20.01
C VAL A 323 -16.74 5.90 -19.46
N ALA A 324 -15.61 5.71 -20.13
CA ALA A 324 -14.35 6.35 -19.78
C ALA A 324 -13.95 7.36 -20.87
N ARG A 325 -13.56 8.58 -20.45
CA ARG A 325 -12.86 9.51 -21.33
C ARG A 325 -11.38 9.16 -21.33
N VAL A 326 -10.86 8.70 -22.47
CA VAL A 326 -9.43 8.46 -22.67
C VAL A 326 -8.78 9.78 -23.08
N SER A 327 -8.12 10.45 -22.14
CA SER A 327 -7.72 11.85 -22.23
C SER A 327 -6.73 12.14 -23.35
N ASP A 328 -5.69 11.33 -23.48
CA ASP A 328 -4.62 11.45 -24.46
C ASP A 328 -5.05 11.06 -25.89
N LEU A 329 -6.08 10.22 -26.04
CA LEU A 329 -6.71 9.89 -27.32
C LEU A 329 -7.91 10.80 -27.64
N GLN A 330 -8.31 11.66 -26.71
CA GLN A 330 -9.50 12.54 -26.82
C GLN A 330 -10.78 11.77 -27.21
N GLN A 331 -10.94 10.55 -26.72
CA GLN A 331 -12.00 9.62 -27.11
C GLN A 331 -12.80 9.14 -25.90
N ASP A 332 -14.13 9.13 -26.04
CA ASP A 332 -15.01 8.46 -25.07
C ASP A 332 -15.20 7.02 -25.50
N VAL A 333 -15.03 6.09 -24.54
CA VAL A 333 -15.16 4.66 -24.78
C VAL A 333 -16.13 4.04 -23.79
N GLU A 334 -17.00 3.16 -24.27
CA GLU A 334 -17.83 2.32 -23.41
C GLU A 334 -17.15 0.96 -23.21
N ILE A 335 -17.09 0.52 -21.95
CA ILE A 335 -16.48 -0.76 -21.56
C ILE A 335 -17.52 -1.63 -20.86
N SER A 336 -17.68 -2.89 -21.30
CA SER A 336 -18.54 -3.86 -20.65
C SER A 336 -18.11 -5.30 -20.94
N PHE A 337 -18.49 -6.24 -20.09
CA PHE A 337 -18.25 -7.65 -20.37
C PHE A 337 -19.08 -8.19 -21.56
N GLY A 338 -20.21 -7.56 -21.89
CA GLY A 338 -21.07 -7.98 -23.01
C GLY A 338 -20.67 -7.41 -24.36
N GLY A 339 -20.07 -6.22 -24.38
CA GLY A 339 -19.77 -5.45 -25.60
C GLY A 339 -18.30 -5.18 -25.86
N GLY A 340 -17.41 -5.57 -24.94
CA GLY A 340 -15.99 -5.22 -25.07
C GLY A 340 -15.72 -3.75 -24.77
N ILE A 341 -14.80 -3.14 -25.52
CA ILE A 341 -14.52 -1.72 -25.53
C ILE A 341 -14.83 -1.12 -26.92
N GLY A 342 -15.59 -0.05 -26.96
CA GLY A 342 -15.97 0.62 -28.20
C GLY A 342 -16.10 2.13 -28.03
N SER A 343 -15.88 2.87 -29.13
CA SER A 343 -16.09 4.32 -29.14
C SER A 343 -17.57 4.64 -28.95
N VAL A 344 -17.85 5.70 -28.17
CA VAL A 344 -19.20 6.18 -27.91
C VAL A 344 -19.21 7.71 -27.99
N GLN A 345 -20.33 8.30 -28.42
CA GLN A 345 -20.51 9.76 -28.49
C GLN A 345 -21.72 10.19 -27.68
N GLY A 346 -21.66 11.39 -27.11
CA GLY A 346 -22.80 12.03 -26.45
C GLY A 346 -23.23 11.39 -25.13
N ARG A 347 -22.42 10.50 -24.54
CA ARG A 347 -22.68 9.91 -23.23
C ARG A 347 -21.78 10.54 -22.17
N GLN A 348 -22.34 10.73 -20.99
CA GLN A 348 -21.60 11.20 -19.80
C GLN A 348 -20.52 10.18 -19.43
N SER A 349 -19.27 10.65 -19.31
CA SER A 349 -18.17 9.83 -18.82
C SER A 349 -18.24 9.65 -17.31
N ASP A 350 -17.97 8.45 -16.86
CA ASP A 350 -17.89 8.08 -15.42
C ASP A 350 -16.52 8.42 -14.82
N ILE A 351 -15.48 8.37 -15.67
CA ILE A 351 -14.07 8.55 -15.29
C ILE A 351 -13.28 9.13 -16.47
N ILE A 352 -12.22 9.87 -16.15
CA ILE A 352 -11.23 10.39 -17.11
C ILE A 352 -9.87 9.82 -16.74
N LEU A 353 -9.16 9.18 -17.68
CA LEU A 353 -7.83 8.62 -17.48
C LEU A 353 -7.09 8.51 -18.80
N SER A 354 -5.76 8.36 -18.77
CA SER A 354 -4.95 8.11 -19.97
C SER A 354 -5.13 6.70 -20.52
N SER A 355 -4.74 6.50 -21.77
CA SER A 355 -4.72 5.18 -22.42
C SER A 355 -3.73 4.22 -21.74
N ASP A 356 -2.61 4.71 -21.18
CA ASP A 356 -1.67 3.94 -20.39
C ASP A 356 -2.30 3.44 -19.08
N SER A 357 -2.97 4.32 -18.33
CA SER A 357 -3.69 3.96 -17.11
C SER A 357 -4.79 2.93 -17.37
N LEU A 358 -5.54 3.11 -18.47
CA LEU A 358 -6.56 2.14 -18.89
C LEU A 358 -5.95 0.80 -19.29
N MET A 359 -4.85 0.80 -20.07
CA MET A 359 -4.14 -0.41 -20.47
C MET A 359 -3.61 -1.18 -19.24
N TYR A 360 -3.10 -0.46 -18.25
CA TYR A 360 -2.65 -1.07 -17.01
C TYR A 360 -3.82 -1.75 -16.27
N CYS A 361 -4.98 -1.09 -16.17
CA CYS A 361 -6.19 -1.70 -15.58
C CYS A 361 -6.63 -2.97 -16.33
N ILE A 362 -6.50 -2.98 -17.66
CA ILE A 362 -6.90 -4.12 -18.49
C ILE A 362 -5.94 -5.31 -18.33
N ARG A 363 -4.63 -5.05 -18.25
CA ARG A 363 -3.60 -6.11 -18.25
C ARG A 363 -3.27 -6.66 -16.89
N THR A 364 -3.61 -5.95 -15.82
CA THR A 364 -3.22 -6.28 -14.45
C THR A 364 -4.45 -6.62 -13.62
N ASP A 365 -4.47 -7.78 -12.99
CA ASP A 365 -5.61 -8.21 -12.19
C ASP A 365 -5.98 -7.20 -11.08
N TRP A 366 -4.98 -6.50 -10.51
CA TRP A 366 -5.16 -5.42 -9.53
C TRP A 366 -5.14 -4.01 -10.14
N GLY A 367 -5.30 -3.89 -11.44
CA GLY A 367 -5.16 -2.61 -12.14
C GLY A 367 -6.14 -1.55 -11.67
N GLY A 368 -7.39 -1.93 -11.40
CA GLY A 368 -8.40 -1.01 -10.87
C GLY A 368 -8.07 -0.51 -9.45
N GLU A 369 -7.52 -1.35 -8.59
CA GLU A 369 -7.08 -0.94 -7.26
C GLU A 369 -5.83 -0.07 -7.33
N THR A 370 -4.84 -0.48 -8.12
CA THR A 370 -3.65 0.34 -8.41
C THR A 370 -4.04 1.75 -8.89
N LEU A 371 -5.07 1.86 -9.75
CA LEU A 371 -5.56 3.16 -10.23
C LEU A 371 -6.12 4.02 -9.09
N LYS A 372 -6.85 3.43 -8.14
CA LYS A 372 -7.32 4.15 -6.94
C LYS A 372 -6.15 4.63 -6.08
N ILE A 373 -5.13 3.80 -5.90
CA ILE A 373 -3.97 4.11 -5.08
C ILE A 373 -3.12 5.18 -5.75
N ASN A 374 -2.78 5.04 -7.02
CA ASN A 374 -1.91 5.99 -7.71
C ASN A 374 -2.61 7.31 -8.07
N GLY A 375 -3.94 7.34 -8.09
CA GLY A 375 -4.71 8.55 -8.37
C GLY A 375 -4.59 9.09 -9.79
N ARG A 376 -4.17 8.28 -10.77
CA ARG A 376 -3.98 8.68 -12.17
C ARG A 376 -5.30 8.70 -12.94
N PHE A 377 -6.31 9.33 -12.37
CA PHE A 377 -7.61 9.53 -12.98
C PHE A 377 -8.32 10.75 -12.37
N GLN A 378 -9.36 11.23 -13.06
CA GLN A 378 -10.26 12.28 -12.59
C GLN A 378 -11.71 11.81 -12.71
N VAL A 379 -12.59 12.41 -11.94
CA VAL A 379 -14.04 12.16 -11.98
C VAL A 379 -14.71 13.42 -12.57
N PRO A 380 -15.28 13.35 -13.78
CA PRO A 380 -15.96 14.51 -14.36
C PRO A 380 -17.25 14.84 -13.58
N PRO A 381 -17.76 16.07 -13.65
CA PRO A 381 -19.03 16.45 -13.04
C PRO A 381 -20.16 15.49 -13.45
N GLY A 382 -20.84 14.89 -12.46
CA GLY A 382 -21.87 13.86 -12.67
C GLY A 382 -21.36 12.47 -13.04
N GLY A 383 -20.04 12.26 -13.10
CA GLY A 383 -19.44 10.95 -13.31
C GLY A 383 -19.61 10.02 -12.11
N ASN A 384 -19.58 8.72 -12.37
CA ASN A 384 -19.65 7.69 -11.32
C ASN A 384 -18.52 6.67 -11.49
N PRO A 385 -17.34 6.89 -10.92
CA PRO A 385 -16.18 6.03 -11.09
C PRO A 385 -16.40 4.62 -10.53
N GLU A 386 -17.36 4.43 -9.61
CA GLU A 386 -17.70 3.09 -9.10
C GLU A 386 -18.23 2.14 -10.19
N ARG A 387 -18.77 2.66 -11.29
CA ARG A 387 -19.13 1.83 -12.45
C ARG A 387 -17.90 1.24 -13.11
N PHE A 388 -16.83 2.04 -13.24
CA PHE A 388 -15.54 1.59 -13.76
C PHE A 388 -14.89 0.58 -12.81
N PHE A 389 -14.71 0.93 -11.56
CA PHE A 389 -14.05 0.07 -10.58
C PHE A 389 -14.79 -1.25 -10.37
N ARG A 390 -16.12 -1.27 -10.46
CA ARG A 390 -16.91 -2.50 -10.37
C ARG A 390 -16.52 -3.53 -11.44
N LEU A 391 -16.23 -3.10 -12.67
CA LEU A 391 -15.80 -4.01 -13.73
C LEU A 391 -14.41 -4.59 -13.43
N PHE A 392 -13.48 -3.74 -12.99
CA PHE A 392 -12.10 -4.13 -12.70
C PHE A 392 -11.91 -4.83 -11.34
N ARG A 393 -12.92 -4.88 -10.49
CA ARG A 393 -12.94 -5.79 -9.31
C ARG A 393 -13.07 -7.27 -9.70
N VAL A 394 -13.60 -7.58 -10.87
CA VAL A 394 -13.76 -8.99 -11.30
C VAL A 394 -12.40 -9.68 -11.46
N PRO A 395 -11.45 -9.17 -12.27
CA PRO A 395 -10.12 -9.77 -12.36
C PRO A 395 -9.39 -9.79 -11.02
N GLN A 396 -9.54 -8.78 -10.18
CA GLN A 396 -8.98 -8.74 -8.83
C GLN A 396 -9.51 -9.90 -7.97
N HIS A 397 -10.82 -10.10 -7.89
CA HIS A 397 -11.41 -11.22 -7.15
C HIS A 397 -10.96 -12.57 -7.71
N ASN A 398 -10.84 -12.70 -9.03
CA ASN A 398 -10.31 -13.91 -9.65
C ASN A 398 -8.86 -14.17 -9.24
N GLY A 399 -8.05 -13.13 -9.15
CA GLY A 399 -6.67 -13.17 -8.65
C GLY A 399 -6.58 -13.69 -7.20
N TYR A 400 -7.57 -13.36 -6.35
CA TYR A 400 -7.70 -13.91 -4.99
C TYR A 400 -8.37 -15.29 -4.93
N GLY A 401 -8.60 -15.96 -6.08
CA GLY A 401 -9.27 -17.25 -6.16
C GLY A 401 -10.78 -17.20 -5.92
N SER A 402 -11.35 -15.99 -5.87
CA SER A 402 -12.80 -15.80 -5.75
C SER A 402 -13.46 -15.63 -7.12
N GLN A 403 -14.57 -16.32 -7.35
CA GLN A 403 -15.27 -16.29 -8.64
C GLN A 403 -16.67 -15.71 -8.49
N LEU A 404 -17.10 -14.93 -9.47
CA LEU A 404 -18.46 -14.42 -9.56
C LEU A 404 -19.39 -15.56 -10.00
N ASN A 405 -19.96 -16.29 -9.04
CA ASN A 405 -20.89 -17.38 -9.25
C ASN A 405 -22.20 -17.16 -8.48
N LEU A 406 -23.22 -17.99 -8.76
CA LEU A 406 -24.54 -17.83 -8.12
C LEU A 406 -24.50 -18.01 -6.59
N ARG A 407 -23.57 -18.81 -6.06
CA ARG A 407 -23.40 -18.98 -4.61
C ARG A 407 -22.81 -17.70 -3.98
N PHE A 408 -21.84 -17.08 -4.63
CA PHE A 408 -21.27 -15.79 -4.22
C PHE A 408 -22.33 -14.69 -4.22
N ALA A 409 -23.16 -14.61 -5.29
CA ALA A 409 -24.26 -13.65 -5.40
C ALA A 409 -25.30 -13.85 -4.30
N ALA A 410 -25.70 -15.10 -4.03
CA ALA A 410 -26.64 -15.43 -2.95
C ALA A 410 -26.07 -15.10 -1.56
N GLY A 411 -24.79 -15.38 -1.29
CA GLY A 411 -24.13 -15.02 -0.04
C GLY A 411 -24.16 -13.52 0.22
N ARG A 412 -23.79 -12.69 -0.77
CA ARG A 412 -23.82 -11.22 -0.62
C ARG A 412 -25.24 -10.65 -0.45
N MET A 413 -26.26 -11.28 -1.07
CA MET A 413 -27.65 -10.89 -0.83
C MET A 413 -28.07 -11.18 0.62
N LEU A 414 -27.69 -12.34 1.16
CA LEU A 414 -27.94 -12.69 2.55
C LEU A 414 -27.24 -11.71 3.51
N ASP A 415 -25.96 -11.43 3.29
CA ASP A 415 -25.20 -10.45 4.11
C ASP A 415 -25.83 -9.05 4.08
N ALA A 416 -26.30 -8.61 2.91
CA ALA A 416 -26.98 -7.31 2.78
C ALA A 416 -28.33 -7.27 3.52
N VAL A 417 -29.07 -8.39 3.52
CA VAL A 417 -30.32 -8.53 4.27
C VAL A 417 -30.05 -8.54 5.78
N PHE A 418 -29.03 -9.29 6.23
CA PHE A 418 -28.67 -9.34 7.66
C PHE A 418 -28.12 -8.01 8.19
N ARG A 419 -27.33 -7.26 7.39
CA ARG A 419 -26.87 -5.91 7.78
C ARG A 419 -28.02 -4.90 7.90
N ARG A 420 -29.05 -4.99 7.01
CA ARG A 420 -30.25 -4.14 7.11
C ARG A 420 -31.17 -4.52 8.26
N ALA A 421 -31.13 -5.75 8.74
CA ALA A 421 -31.93 -6.19 9.89
C ALA A 421 -31.25 -5.89 11.23
N ALA A 422 -29.95 -5.54 11.23
CA ALA A 422 -29.15 -5.19 12.40
C ALA A 422 -28.92 -3.67 12.57
N SER A 423 -29.38 -2.85 11.61
CA SER A 423 -29.44 -1.39 11.65
C SER A 423 -30.86 -0.91 11.98
#